data_c71e1e2662c3feeff0a8c2079ec957ff
#
_entry.id   c71e1e2662c3feeff0a8c2079ec957ff
#
_cell.length_a   1.000
_cell.length_b   1.000
_cell.length_c   1.000
_cell.angle_alpha   90.00
_cell.angle_beta   90.00
_cell.angle_gamma   90.00
#
_symmetry.space_group_name_H-M   'P 1'
#
loop_
_entity.id
_entity.type
_entity.pdbx_description
1 polymer ?
#
loop_
_entity_poly.entity_id
_entity_poly.type
_entity_poly.pdbx_seq_one_letter_code
_entity_poly.pdbx_strand_id
1 'polypeptide(L)'
;MEGYREGVNEAGGEFLDNETQYANATADLAVTAMEGIMSKYPEGVAIICSNNDDMALAAARTAKDNPNYAKTIFLGFDGQKSAVEAVLNGELTMTAAQNNFDIGYKAVETIVKILNGEEYGDVDTGTEIITKDNAQARLDNFADWLK
;
A
#
# COMPACT_ATOMS: atom_id res chain seq x y z
N MET A 1 6.77 1.81 -8.41
CA MET A 1 6.60 3.17 -9.02
C MET A 1 6.06 3.07 -10.44
N GLU A 2 6.65 2.25 -11.31
CA GLU A 2 6.23 2.12 -12.72
C GLU A 2 4.74 1.71 -12.83
N GLY A 3 4.30 0.69 -12.11
CA GLY A 3 2.89 0.28 -12.12
C GLY A 3 1.90 1.37 -11.67
N TYR A 4 2.26 2.25 -10.74
CA TYR A 4 1.42 3.40 -10.39
C TYR A 4 1.32 4.39 -11.57
N ARG A 5 2.46 4.67 -12.23
CA ARG A 5 2.49 5.56 -13.41
C ARG A 5 1.61 5.02 -14.53
N GLU A 6 1.81 3.75 -14.87
CA GLU A 6 1.02 3.10 -15.91
C GLU A 6 -0.47 3.11 -15.58
N GLY A 7 -0.86 2.67 -14.38
CA GLY A 7 -2.26 2.63 -13.98
C GLY A 7 -2.93 4.01 -13.94
N VAL A 8 -2.24 5.05 -13.46
CA VAL A 8 -2.77 6.42 -13.47
C VAL A 8 -2.97 6.94 -14.90
N ASN A 9 -1.97 6.72 -15.78
CA ASN A 9 -2.03 7.17 -17.17
C ASN A 9 -3.11 6.41 -17.97
N GLU A 10 -3.25 5.11 -17.77
CA GLU A 10 -4.31 4.30 -18.39
C GLU A 10 -5.71 4.72 -17.94
N ALA A 11 -5.84 5.18 -16.70
CA ALA A 11 -7.09 5.76 -16.18
C ALA A 11 -7.36 7.18 -16.68
N GLY A 12 -6.48 7.76 -17.52
CA GLY A 12 -6.61 9.11 -18.07
C GLY A 12 -6.15 10.23 -17.13
N GLY A 13 -5.45 9.88 -16.05
CA GLY A 13 -4.81 10.82 -15.14
C GLY A 13 -3.41 11.23 -15.61
N GLU A 14 -2.78 12.15 -14.89
CA GLU A 14 -1.38 12.54 -15.05
C GLU A 14 -0.60 12.09 -13.80
N PHE A 15 0.42 11.25 -14.01
CA PHE A 15 1.32 10.88 -12.91
C PHE A 15 2.42 11.94 -12.78
N LEU A 16 2.47 12.59 -11.61
CA LEU A 16 3.38 13.70 -11.35
C LEU A 16 4.76 13.18 -10.87
N ASP A 17 5.57 12.66 -11.80
CA ASP A 17 6.88 12.07 -11.53
C ASP A 17 7.81 12.94 -10.67
N ASN A 18 7.83 14.25 -10.97
CA ASN A 18 8.69 15.22 -10.29
C ASN A 18 8.20 15.56 -8.86
N GLU A 19 7.03 15.06 -8.47
CA GLU A 19 6.42 15.29 -7.16
C GLU A 19 6.62 14.11 -6.19
N THR A 20 7.36 13.09 -6.61
CA THR A 20 7.67 11.94 -5.75
C THR A 20 8.39 12.40 -4.49
N GLN A 21 7.81 12.07 -3.32
CA GLN A 21 8.38 12.36 -2.01
C GLN A 21 9.02 11.11 -1.41
N TYR A 22 10.10 11.29 -0.67
CA TYR A 22 10.83 10.20 -0.04
C TYR A 22 10.65 10.29 1.48
N ALA A 23 9.82 9.42 2.03
CA ALA A 23 9.53 9.34 3.46
C ALA A 23 10.21 8.16 4.17
N ASN A 24 11.24 7.55 3.54
CA ASN A 24 12.07 6.47 4.10
C ASN A 24 11.27 5.33 4.76
N ALA A 25 10.09 5.02 4.20
CA ALA A 25 9.15 4.04 4.70
C ALA A 25 8.62 4.30 6.13
N THR A 26 8.66 5.56 6.61
CA THR A 26 8.20 5.93 7.96
C THR A 26 6.98 6.84 7.94
N ALA A 27 6.10 6.67 8.94
CA ALA A 27 4.90 7.48 9.10
C ALA A 27 5.22 8.96 9.35
N ASP A 28 6.19 9.26 10.21
CA ASP A 28 6.53 10.65 10.59
C ASP A 28 7.00 11.48 9.39
N LEU A 29 7.85 10.90 8.53
CA LEU A 29 8.29 11.58 7.32
C LEU A 29 7.17 11.66 6.27
N ALA A 30 6.24 10.71 6.26
CA ALA A 30 5.07 10.77 5.38
C ALA A 30 4.10 11.90 5.80
N VAL A 31 3.94 12.18 7.09
CA VAL A 31 3.21 13.37 7.57
C VAL A 31 3.81 14.64 6.98
N THR A 32 5.12 14.84 7.14
CA THR A 32 5.83 16.03 6.62
C THR A 32 5.71 16.12 5.08
N ALA A 33 5.84 14.99 4.39
CA ALA A 33 5.69 14.93 2.93
C ALA A 33 4.28 15.34 2.50
N MET A 34 3.24 14.85 3.20
CA MET A 34 1.85 15.16 2.89
C MET A 34 1.51 16.63 3.17
N GLU A 35 2.03 17.21 4.26
CA GLU A 35 1.90 18.65 4.54
C GLU A 35 2.51 19.49 3.40
N GLY A 36 3.68 19.08 2.88
CA GLY A 36 4.30 19.70 1.72
C GLY A 36 3.46 19.59 0.45
N ILE A 37 2.87 18.42 0.18
CA ILE A 37 1.94 18.22 -0.94
C ILE A 37 0.72 19.13 -0.79
N MET A 38 0.08 19.17 0.37
CA MET A 38 -1.09 20.03 0.62
C MET A 38 -0.77 21.52 0.47
N SER A 39 0.43 21.93 0.87
CA SER A 39 0.87 23.32 0.68
C SER A 39 1.08 23.68 -0.79
N LYS A 40 1.60 22.74 -1.57
CA LYS A 40 1.88 22.94 -3.02
C LYS A 40 0.62 22.81 -3.87
N TYR A 41 -0.30 21.95 -3.47
CA TYR A 41 -1.55 21.65 -4.17
C TYR A 41 -2.77 21.94 -3.27
N PRO A 42 -3.03 23.21 -2.92
CA PRO A 42 -4.08 23.57 -1.96
C PRO A 42 -5.48 23.18 -2.43
N GLU A 43 -5.69 23.02 -3.75
CA GLU A 43 -6.98 22.59 -4.32
C GLU A 43 -7.20 21.07 -4.28
N GLY A 44 -6.21 20.32 -3.79
CA GLY A 44 -6.24 18.87 -3.72
C GLY A 44 -5.58 18.16 -4.89
N VAL A 45 -5.37 16.86 -4.72
CA VAL A 45 -4.93 15.93 -5.77
C VAL A 45 -5.87 14.74 -5.83
N ALA A 46 -5.98 14.11 -7.00
CA ALA A 46 -6.91 13.00 -7.19
C ALA A 46 -6.47 11.73 -6.44
N ILE A 47 -5.16 11.42 -6.47
CA ILE A 47 -4.62 10.16 -5.96
C ILE A 47 -3.29 10.41 -5.25
N ILE A 48 -3.09 9.77 -4.10
CA ILE A 48 -1.81 9.62 -3.41
C ILE A 48 -1.47 8.14 -3.38
N CYS A 49 -0.35 7.75 -4.01
CA CYS A 49 0.17 6.40 -4.02
C CYS A 49 1.32 6.27 -3.04
N SER A 50 1.23 5.35 -2.09
CA SER A 50 2.30 5.10 -1.12
C SER A 50 2.85 3.68 -1.26
N ASN A 51 4.17 3.54 -1.15
CA ASN A 51 4.86 2.25 -1.30
C ASN A 51 4.80 1.35 -0.06
N ASN A 52 4.16 1.81 1.02
CA ASN A 52 3.76 0.99 2.15
C ASN A 52 2.54 1.58 2.86
N ASP A 53 1.93 0.78 3.72
CA ASP A 53 0.70 1.11 4.43
C ASP A 53 0.89 2.17 5.52
N ASP A 54 2.04 2.18 6.22
CA ASP A 54 2.31 3.16 7.27
C ASP A 54 2.37 4.59 6.72
N MET A 55 3.00 4.76 5.55
CA MET A 55 3.01 6.05 4.85
C MET A 55 1.63 6.43 4.31
N ALA A 56 0.89 5.46 3.76
CA ALA A 56 -0.46 5.70 3.24
C ALA A 56 -1.40 6.19 4.35
N LEU A 57 -1.39 5.50 5.49
CA LEU A 57 -2.20 5.88 6.67
C LEU A 57 -1.82 7.26 7.21
N ALA A 58 -0.52 7.53 7.32
CA ALA A 58 -0.04 8.82 7.79
C ALA A 58 -0.50 9.95 6.85
N ALA A 59 -0.36 9.77 5.53
CA ALA A 59 -0.80 10.74 4.55
C ALA A 59 -2.33 10.97 4.60
N ALA A 60 -3.12 9.90 4.63
CA ALA A 60 -4.58 9.99 4.70
C ALA A 60 -5.05 10.72 5.97
N ARG A 61 -4.46 10.40 7.12
CA ARG A 61 -4.79 11.03 8.41
C ARG A 61 -4.38 12.50 8.47
N THR A 62 -3.24 12.86 7.87
CA THR A 62 -2.77 14.24 7.77
C THR A 62 -3.73 15.09 6.92
N ALA A 63 -4.29 14.53 5.87
CA ALA A 63 -5.21 15.24 4.98
C ALA A 63 -6.68 15.21 5.44
N LYS A 64 -7.03 14.43 6.46
CA LYS A 64 -8.40 14.09 6.87
C LYS A 64 -9.34 15.30 7.04
N ASP A 65 -8.83 16.37 7.64
CA ASP A 65 -9.64 17.54 7.96
C ASP A 65 -9.57 18.63 6.86
N ASN A 66 -8.88 18.36 5.76
CA ASN A 66 -8.80 19.28 4.62
C ASN A 66 -9.92 18.96 3.60
N PRO A 67 -10.93 19.84 3.42
CA PRO A 67 -12.06 19.56 2.54
C PRO A 67 -11.67 19.38 1.07
N ASN A 68 -10.54 19.96 0.63
CA ASN A 68 -10.05 19.85 -0.74
C ASN A 68 -9.45 18.46 -1.02
N TYR A 69 -9.11 17.70 0.05
CA TYR A 69 -8.61 16.33 -0.02
C TYR A 69 -9.67 15.27 0.33
N ALA A 70 -10.91 15.69 0.61
CA ALA A 70 -11.99 14.76 1.01
C ALA A 70 -12.33 13.69 -0.05
N LYS A 71 -11.95 13.90 -1.31
CA LYS A 71 -12.16 12.96 -2.42
C LYS A 71 -10.86 12.33 -2.91
N THR A 72 -9.72 12.65 -2.30
CA THR A 72 -8.44 12.06 -2.67
C THR A 72 -8.43 10.57 -2.39
N ILE A 73 -7.99 9.79 -3.35
CA ILE A 73 -7.81 8.34 -3.24
C ILE A 73 -6.44 8.10 -2.61
N PHE A 74 -6.40 7.41 -1.47
CA PHE A 74 -5.16 7.01 -0.81
C PHE A 74 -4.93 5.51 -1.00
N LEU A 75 -3.80 5.17 -1.62
CA LEU A 75 -3.42 3.79 -1.93
C LEU A 75 -2.22 3.37 -1.09
N GLY A 76 -2.35 2.21 -0.41
CA GLY A 76 -1.30 1.58 0.37
C GLY A 76 -0.68 0.36 -0.33
N PHE A 77 0.32 -0.21 0.31
CA PHE A 77 0.98 -1.45 -0.08
C PHE A 77 1.42 -2.19 1.19
N ASP A 78 1.38 -3.49 1.21
CA ASP A 78 1.72 -4.53 2.19
C ASP A 78 0.48 -5.30 2.68
N GLY A 79 -0.69 -4.67 2.84
CA GLY A 79 -1.88 -5.28 3.41
C GLY A 79 -1.75 -5.54 4.90
N GLN A 80 -1.12 -4.62 5.64
CA GLN A 80 -1.03 -4.69 7.10
C GLN A 80 -2.43 -4.64 7.73
N LYS A 81 -2.60 -5.30 8.89
CA LYS A 81 -3.89 -5.34 9.57
C LYS A 81 -4.49 -3.95 9.79
N SER A 82 -3.68 -2.99 10.24
CA SER A 82 -4.10 -1.60 10.46
C SER A 82 -4.60 -0.92 9.17
N ALA A 83 -3.98 -1.20 8.03
CA ALA A 83 -4.39 -0.66 6.75
C ALA A 83 -5.68 -1.32 6.24
N VAL A 84 -5.82 -2.64 6.42
CA VAL A 84 -7.05 -3.36 6.07
C VAL A 84 -8.24 -2.85 6.91
N GLU A 85 -8.03 -2.61 8.23
CA GLU A 85 -9.02 -1.96 9.10
C GLU A 85 -9.35 -0.55 8.61
N ALA A 86 -8.36 0.23 8.17
CA ALA A 86 -8.54 1.56 7.63
C ALA A 86 -9.30 1.58 6.29
N VAL A 87 -9.09 0.59 5.43
CA VAL A 87 -9.88 0.39 4.20
C VAL A 87 -11.33 0.09 4.56
N LEU A 88 -11.59 -0.79 5.51
CA LEU A 88 -12.94 -1.13 5.96
C LEU A 88 -13.67 0.09 6.51
N ASN A 89 -12.96 0.93 7.27
CA ASN A 89 -13.50 2.16 7.89
C ASN A 89 -13.53 3.37 6.94
N GLY A 90 -12.94 3.26 5.74
CA GLY A 90 -12.93 4.32 4.74
C GLY A 90 -11.86 5.41 4.95
N GLU A 91 -10.84 5.16 5.79
CA GLU A 91 -9.65 6.02 5.92
C GLU A 91 -8.70 5.85 4.73
N LEU A 92 -8.55 4.63 4.23
CA LEU A 92 -7.86 4.31 2.98
C LEU A 92 -8.85 3.83 1.92
N THR A 93 -8.52 4.03 0.66
CA THR A 93 -9.33 3.51 -0.45
C THR A 93 -9.04 2.04 -0.70
N MET A 94 -7.75 1.67 -0.73
CA MET A 94 -7.30 0.30 -0.89
C MET A 94 -5.85 0.11 -0.43
N THR A 95 -5.44 -1.15 -0.27
CA THR A 95 -4.05 -1.56 -0.15
C THR A 95 -3.79 -2.79 -1.03
N ALA A 96 -2.60 -2.87 -1.63
CA ALA A 96 -2.13 -4.07 -2.31
C ALA A 96 -1.46 -4.99 -1.27
N ALA A 97 -2.15 -6.02 -0.85
CA ALA A 97 -1.70 -6.94 0.18
C ALA A 97 -0.73 -7.97 -0.37
N GLN A 98 0.41 -8.12 0.26
CA GLN A 98 1.35 -9.21 0.01
C GLN A 98 0.84 -10.52 0.62
N ASN A 99 1.17 -11.66 -0.01
CA ASN A 99 0.88 -12.97 0.55
C ASN A 99 2.01 -13.40 1.51
N ASN A 100 2.00 -12.84 2.71
CA ASN A 100 3.07 -13.02 3.70
C ASN A 100 3.29 -14.48 4.13
N PHE A 101 2.23 -15.31 4.14
CA PHE A 101 2.33 -16.73 4.43
C PHE A 101 3.16 -17.43 3.34
N ASP A 102 2.81 -17.26 2.06
CA ASP A 102 3.53 -17.90 0.96
C ASP A 102 4.95 -17.36 0.80
N ILE A 103 5.16 -16.06 1.06
CA ILE A 103 6.52 -15.49 1.09
C ILE A 103 7.40 -16.25 2.09
N GLY A 104 6.93 -16.41 3.33
CA GLY A 104 7.68 -17.13 4.36
C GLY A 104 7.84 -18.62 4.02
N TYR A 105 6.77 -19.30 3.64
CA TYR A 105 6.79 -20.72 3.32
C TYR A 105 7.73 -21.02 2.13
N LYS A 106 7.59 -20.28 1.04
CA LYS A 106 8.38 -20.46 -0.18
C LYS A 106 9.84 -20.08 0.02
N ALA A 107 10.14 -19.10 0.86
CA ALA A 107 11.52 -18.78 1.23
C ALA A 107 12.21 -19.97 1.91
N VAL A 108 11.56 -20.62 2.88
CA VAL A 108 12.10 -21.81 3.55
C VAL A 108 12.22 -23.01 2.59
N GLU A 109 11.18 -23.26 1.76
CA GLU A 109 11.21 -24.30 0.73
C GLU A 109 12.41 -24.12 -0.20
N THR A 110 12.64 -22.88 -0.66
CA THR A 110 13.78 -22.55 -1.54
C THR A 110 15.12 -22.77 -0.85
N ILE A 111 15.27 -22.38 0.41
CA ILE A 111 16.49 -22.64 1.18
C ILE A 111 16.77 -24.14 1.30
N VAL A 112 15.76 -24.97 1.51
CA VAL A 112 15.93 -26.43 1.59
C VAL A 112 16.41 -26.98 0.24
N LYS A 113 15.85 -26.53 -0.87
CA LYS A 113 16.32 -26.91 -2.23
C LYS A 113 17.79 -26.56 -2.43
N ILE A 114 18.18 -25.31 -2.07
CA ILE A 114 19.58 -24.86 -2.17
C ILE A 114 20.52 -25.79 -1.37
N LEU A 115 20.15 -26.11 -0.13
CA LEU A 115 20.95 -26.98 0.73
C LEU A 115 21.08 -28.40 0.20
N ASN A 116 20.07 -28.90 -0.52
CA ASN A 116 20.09 -30.21 -1.18
C ASN A 116 20.82 -30.22 -2.53
N GLY A 117 21.26 -29.06 -3.03
CA GLY A 117 21.86 -28.94 -4.36
C GLY A 117 20.85 -29.08 -5.51
N GLU A 118 19.58 -28.84 -5.24
CA GLU A 118 18.50 -28.84 -6.23
C GLU A 118 18.43 -27.50 -6.99
N GLU A 119 17.88 -27.51 -8.19
CA GLU A 119 17.62 -26.30 -8.95
C GLU A 119 16.51 -25.47 -8.27
N TYR A 120 16.68 -24.14 -8.31
CA TYR A 120 15.69 -23.18 -7.81
C TYR A 120 15.63 -21.97 -8.74
N GLY A 121 14.55 -21.19 -8.62
CA GLY A 121 14.33 -19.98 -9.43
C GLY A 121 13.43 -19.01 -8.69
N ASP A 122 13.04 -17.95 -9.38
CA ASP A 122 12.11 -16.95 -8.87
C ASP A 122 10.74 -17.57 -8.58
N VAL A 123 10.14 -17.18 -7.50
CA VAL A 123 8.81 -17.65 -7.08
C VAL A 123 7.90 -16.45 -6.92
N ASP A 124 6.88 -16.38 -7.76
CA ASP A 124 5.79 -15.39 -7.58
C ASP A 124 4.88 -15.88 -6.44
N THR A 125 4.77 -15.06 -5.39
CA THR A 125 3.89 -15.31 -4.25
C THR A 125 2.56 -14.55 -4.35
N GLY A 126 2.41 -13.76 -5.40
CA GLY A 126 1.21 -12.98 -5.69
C GLY A 126 0.96 -11.80 -4.73
N THR A 127 0.01 -10.97 -5.14
CA THR A 127 -0.56 -9.89 -4.35
C THR A 127 -2.09 -9.92 -4.49
N GLU A 128 -2.78 -9.40 -3.47
CA GLU A 128 -4.24 -9.25 -3.48
C GLU A 128 -4.60 -7.77 -3.30
N ILE A 129 -5.52 -7.27 -4.11
CA ILE A 129 -6.04 -5.92 -3.90
C ILE A 129 -7.14 -5.97 -2.84
N ILE A 130 -6.90 -5.27 -1.74
CA ILE A 130 -7.86 -5.15 -0.64
C ILE A 130 -8.63 -3.85 -0.82
N THR A 131 -9.94 -4.01 -1.00
CA THR A 131 -10.92 -2.93 -1.03
C THR A 131 -11.94 -3.13 0.09
N LYS A 132 -12.89 -2.23 0.23
CA LYS A 132 -13.96 -2.35 1.23
C LYS A 132 -14.76 -3.65 1.10
N ASP A 133 -14.85 -4.21 -0.12
CA ASP A 133 -15.65 -5.40 -0.39
C ASP A 133 -15.04 -6.69 0.19
N ASN A 134 -13.71 -6.78 0.29
CA ASN A 134 -13.00 -7.97 0.77
C ASN A 134 -12.16 -7.74 2.05
N ALA A 135 -12.12 -6.52 2.58
CA ALA A 135 -11.33 -6.18 3.76
C ALA A 135 -11.73 -7.01 4.99
N GLN A 136 -13.02 -7.26 5.21
CA GLN A 136 -13.47 -8.08 6.34
C GLN A 136 -12.96 -9.52 6.23
N ALA A 137 -13.08 -10.14 5.05
CA ALA A 137 -12.58 -11.50 4.83
C ALA A 137 -11.05 -11.58 5.06
N ARG A 138 -10.32 -10.54 4.66
CA ARG A 138 -8.86 -10.46 4.93
C ARG A 138 -8.57 -10.35 6.42
N LEU A 139 -9.36 -9.59 7.21
CA LEU A 139 -9.22 -9.49 8.66
C LEU A 139 -9.50 -10.83 9.36
N ASP A 140 -10.50 -11.58 8.90
CA ASP A 140 -10.82 -12.89 9.46
C ASP A 140 -9.67 -13.88 9.25
N ASN A 141 -9.00 -13.83 8.11
CA ASN A 141 -7.82 -14.64 7.82
C ASN A 141 -6.63 -14.34 8.76
N PHE A 142 -6.40 -13.07 9.17
CA PHE A 142 -5.37 -12.76 10.16
C PHE A 142 -5.57 -13.50 11.49
N ALA A 143 -6.83 -13.65 11.91
CA ALA A 143 -7.16 -14.38 13.13
C ALA A 143 -6.81 -15.88 13.03
N ASP A 144 -6.89 -16.46 11.85
CA ASP A 144 -6.58 -17.87 11.60
C ASP A 144 -5.07 -18.13 11.51
N TRP A 145 -4.28 -17.19 11.01
CA TRP A 145 -2.82 -17.32 10.94
C TRP A 145 -2.12 -17.25 12.30
N LEU A 146 -2.81 -16.75 13.34
CA LEU A 146 -2.30 -16.65 14.71
C LEU A 146 -2.64 -17.85 15.58
N LYS A 147 -3.32 -18.87 15.05
CA LYS A 147 -3.66 -20.13 15.72
C LYS A 147 -2.63 -21.21 15.46
#